data_310bf06ec1174a2389628f15be75301e
#
_entry.id   310bf06ec1174a2389628f15be75301e
#
_cell.length_a   1.000
_cell.length_b   1.000
_cell.length_c   1.000
_cell.angle_alpha   90.00
_cell.angle_beta   90.00
_cell.angle_gamma   90.00
#
_symmetry.space_group_name_H-M   'P 1'
#
loop_
_entity.id
_entity.type
_entity.pdbx_description
1 polymer ?
#
loop_
_entity_poly.entity_id
_entity_poly.type
_entity_poly.pdbx_seq_one_letter_code
_entity_poly.pdbx_strand_id
1 'polypeptide(L)'
;MAELKKEKTLITTLLVFLMIFGLAGCGRRAAEPQRELAAAAKITDMLGREVTVSIPADKIVAIGPGALRLVCYVAGTDKVAGIENVEKQQPAGKPYLLAHPELLAKPVIGPGGPDSTPDAEKLASVKPDVVFVTSLVDRMQADELQAKTNIPIVVLSYGTTAVFDENVYRSLQLIGKITGNDERAGEVIAYLKNCQQDLNTRTKDIPETQKPKVYVGALGMKGTHGIESTRGQYAPFVAINARNVVDETGKTGSVMIDREKLLIWDPDIIFIDAAGLKLVQEDYKKNPQFYHSLKAVREGRLYGQIPFNYYSTNIDTAIADAYYAGKVIYPERFKDIDPAQKADEIYQFLLGRPVYEQMAKDFGGFKKIDLARP
;
A
#
# COMPACT_ATOMS: atom_id res chain seq x y z
N MET A 1 54.15 70.75 10.89
CA MET A 1 52.70 70.96 10.63
C MET A 1 52.20 70.29 9.28
N ALA A 2 53.07 70.00 8.33
CA ALA A 2 52.71 69.34 7.07
C ALA A 2 52.49 67.83 7.19
N GLU A 3 53.24 67.15 8.06
CA GLU A 3 53.07 65.68 8.19
C GLU A 3 51.80 65.24 8.92
N LEU A 4 51.34 65.97 9.93
CA LEU A 4 50.08 65.68 10.62
C LEU A 4 48.80 65.82 9.71
N LYS A 5 48.90 66.61 8.65
CA LYS A 5 47.79 66.79 7.73
C LYS A 5 47.67 65.59 6.75
N LYS A 6 48.81 64.96 6.36
CA LYS A 6 48.83 63.81 5.50
C LYS A 6 48.27 62.55 6.17
N GLU A 7 48.58 62.34 7.47
CA GLU A 7 48.04 61.19 8.22
C GLU A 7 46.51 61.27 8.42
N LYS A 8 46.01 62.48 8.76
CA LYS A 8 44.55 62.67 8.91
C LYS A 8 43.78 62.45 7.63
N THR A 9 44.35 62.80 6.47
CA THR A 9 43.71 62.60 5.18
C THR A 9 43.74 61.13 4.78
N LEU A 10 44.81 60.37 5.10
CA LEU A 10 44.93 58.96 4.82
C LEU A 10 43.98 58.10 5.66
N ILE A 11 43.81 58.47 6.93
CA ILE A 11 42.89 57.75 7.86
C ILE A 11 41.43 58.04 7.49
N THR A 12 41.09 59.25 7.06
CA THR A 12 39.72 59.58 6.63
C THR A 12 39.36 58.90 5.32
N THR A 13 40.27 58.74 4.38
CA THR A 13 40.06 58.03 3.13
C THR A 13 39.98 56.51 3.35
N LEU A 14 40.72 55.95 4.30
CA LEU A 14 40.62 54.51 4.65
C LEU A 14 39.29 54.16 5.35
N LEU A 15 38.78 55.06 6.22
CA LEU A 15 37.48 54.86 6.91
C LEU A 15 36.29 55.00 5.96
N VAL A 16 36.34 55.82 4.91
CA VAL A 16 35.30 55.92 3.87
C VAL A 16 35.32 54.70 2.97
N PHE A 17 36.49 54.11 2.68
CA PHE A 17 36.58 52.86 1.89
C PHE A 17 36.10 51.63 2.67
N LEU A 18 36.23 51.60 4.00
CA LEU A 18 35.68 50.49 4.82
C LEU A 18 34.15 50.57 4.99
N MET A 19 33.55 51.73 4.90
CA MET A 19 32.06 51.89 4.95
C MET A 19 31.36 51.55 3.64
N ILE A 20 32.06 51.58 2.50
CA ILE A 20 31.46 51.25 1.19
C ILE A 20 31.47 49.74 0.90
N PHE A 21 32.36 48.96 1.56
CA PHE A 21 32.39 47.48 1.43
C PHE A 21 31.44 46.77 2.38
N GLY A 22 30.82 47.42 3.33
CA GLY A 22 29.89 46.87 4.32
C GLY A 22 28.43 46.72 3.83
N LEU A 23 28.07 47.20 2.65
CA LEU A 23 26.67 47.20 2.13
C LEU A 23 26.42 46.30 0.92
N ALA A 24 27.44 45.52 0.50
CA ALA A 24 27.26 44.51 -0.58
C ALA A 24 27.10 43.09 -0.04
N GLY A 25 26.65 42.91 1.21
CA GLY A 25 26.11 41.68 1.75
C GLY A 25 24.67 41.48 1.29
N CYS A 26 24.45 41.30 -0.01
CA CYS A 26 23.21 40.71 -0.49
C CYS A 26 23.15 39.28 0.03
N GLY A 27 22.58 39.13 1.25
CA GLY A 27 22.03 37.84 1.64
C GLY A 27 21.10 37.38 0.56
N ARG A 28 21.54 36.38 -0.23
CA ARG A 28 20.61 35.54 -0.96
C ARG A 28 19.68 34.96 0.09
N ARG A 29 18.55 35.64 0.37
CA ARG A 29 17.38 34.94 0.90
C ARG A 29 17.17 33.79 -0.06
N ALA A 30 17.35 32.58 0.41
CA ALA A 30 16.81 31.43 -0.27
C ALA A 30 15.36 31.83 -0.60
N ALA A 31 15.01 31.83 -1.87
CA ALA A 31 13.62 32.03 -2.26
C ALA A 31 12.83 30.96 -1.53
N GLU A 32 11.95 31.37 -0.61
CA GLU A 32 10.93 30.48 -0.10
C GLU A 32 10.24 29.90 -1.35
N PRO A 33 10.03 28.57 -1.41
CA PRO A 33 9.33 27.99 -2.52
C PRO A 33 8.00 28.74 -2.64
N GLN A 34 7.81 29.41 -3.78
CA GLN A 34 6.55 30.10 -4.06
C GLN A 34 5.45 29.05 -3.97
N ARG A 35 4.61 29.13 -2.95
CA ARG A 35 3.43 28.27 -2.81
C ARG A 35 2.56 28.56 -4.02
N GLU A 36 2.44 27.57 -4.89
CA GLU A 36 1.59 27.65 -6.07
C GLU A 36 0.15 27.90 -5.58
N LEU A 37 -0.47 28.99 -6.04
CA LEU A 37 -1.83 29.32 -5.62
C LEU A 37 -2.78 28.25 -6.16
N ALA A 38 -3.56 27.65 -5.27
CA ALA A 38 -4.53 26.64 -5.64
C ALA A 38 -5.51 27.18 -6.68
N ALA A 39 -5.60 26.53 -7.81
CA ALA A 39 -6.51 26.87 -8.90
C ALA A 39 -7.62 25.82 -9.00
N ALA A 40 -8.85 26.27 -9.25
CA ALA A 40 -9.96 25.35 -9.51
C ALA A 40 -9.77 24.65 -10.86
N ALA A 41 -9.77 23.32 -10.85
CA ALA A 41 -9.63 22.48 -12.04
C ALA A 41 -10.72 21.39 -12.08
N LYS A 42 -11.15 21.04 -13.28
CA LYS A 42 -12.02 19.88 -13.49
C LYS A 42 -11.20 18.62 -13.68
N ILE A 43 -11.56 17.56 -12.95
CA ILE A 43 -11.01 16.21 -13.09
C ILE A 43 -12.12 15.20 -13.35
N THR A 44 -11.79 14.09 -13.97
CA THR A 44 -12.72 12.96 -14.10
C THR A 44 -12.31 11.86 -13.12
N ASP A 45 -13.20 11.48 -12.19
CA ASP A 45 -12.96 10.43 -11.21
C ASP A 45 -13.15 9.01 -11.79
N MET A 46 -12.97 7.99 -10.95
CA MET A 46 -13.05 6.60 -11.40
C MET A 46 -14.48 6.13 -11.70
N LEU A 47 -15.52 6.89 -11.35
CA LEU A 47 -16.90 6.68 -11.80
C LEU A 47 -17.23 7.46 -13.06
N GLY A 48 -16.28 8.22 -13.64
CA GLY A 48 -16.47 9.08 -14.80
C GLY A 48 -17.27 10.35 -14.50
N ARG A 49 -17.27 10.83 -13.23
CA ARG A 49 -17.87 12.09 -12.83
C ARG A 49 -16.88 13.22 -13.07
N GLU A 50 -17.37 14.37 -13.58
CA GLU A 50 -16.59 15.61 -13.56
C GLU A 50 -16.69 16.25 -12.17
N VAL A 51 -15.55 16.42 -11.49
CA VAL A 51 -15.46 17.04 -10.18
C VAL A 51 -14.55 18.26 -10.26
N THR A 52 -15.01 19.38 -9.73
CA THR A 52 -14.18 20.59 -9.60
C THR A 52 -13.45 20.53 -8.27
N VAL A 53 -12.11 20.59 -8.32
CA VAL A 53 -11.22 20.53 -7.15
C VAL A 53 -10.22 21.66 -7.18
N SER A 54 -9.75 22.10 -6.02
CA SER A 54 -8.59 22.99 -5.91
C SER A 54 -7.30 22.22 -6.08
N ILE A 55 -6.40 22.66 -6.96
CA ILE A 55 -5.10 22.01 -7.22
C ILE A 55 -4.00 23.06 -7.01
N PRO A 56 -2.96 22.77 -6.20
CA PRO A 56 -2.85 21.59 -5.33
C PRO A 56 -3.80 21.64 -4.12
N ALA A 57 -4.33 20.47 -3.72
CA ALA A 57 -5.03 20.30 -2.46
C ALA A 57 -4.01 20.10 -1.32
N ASP A 58 -4.17 20.86 -0.24
CA ASP A 58 -3.26 20.81 0.91
C ASP A 58 -3.85 20.06 2.10
N LYS A 59 -5.17 19.92 2.14
CA LYS A 59 -5.87 19.29 3.24
C LYS A 59 -6.82 18.24 2.69
N ILE A 60 -6.48 16.97 2.92
CA ILE A 60 -7.15 15.84 2.31
C ILE A 60 -7.71 14.89 3.35
N VAL A 61 -8.76 14.18 2.99
CA VAL A 61 -9.31 13.04 3.73
C VAL A 61 -9.42 11.86 2.77
N ALA A 62 -9.20 10.67 3.30
CA ALA A 62 -9.37 9.41 2.57
C ALA A 62 -10.30 8.49 3.35
N ILE A 63 -11.37 8.01 2.72
CA ILE A 63 -12.40 7.16 3.33
C ILE A 63 -12.66 5.90 2.51
N GLY A 64 -13.00 4.84 3.22
CA GLY A 64 -13.26 3.54 2.65
C GLY A 64 -12.01 2.66 2.53
N PRO A 65 -12.22 1.36 2.27
CA PRO A 65 -11.16 0.36 2.30
C PRO A 65 -9.99 0.69 1.38
N GLY A 66 -8.83 0.98 1.97
CA GLY A 66 -7.57 1.22 1.25
C GLY A 66 -7.36 2.64 0.71
N ALA A 67 -8.32 3.56 0.82
CA ALA A 67 -8.14 4.93 0.33
C ALA A 67 -6.93 5.62 0.97
N LEU A 68 -6.80 5.52 2.29
CA LEU A 68 -5.68 6.13 3.04
C LEU A 68 -4.33 5.54 2.62
N ARG A 69 -4.26 4.25 2.32
CA ARG A 69 -3.04 3.59 1.80
C ARG A 69 -2.57 4.20 0.49
N LEU A 70 -3.47 4.38 -0.50
CA LEU A 70 -3.11 4.99 -1.79
C LEU A 70 -2.63 6.43 -1.60
N VAL A 71 -3.24 7.16 -0.66
CA VAL A 71 -2.79 8.51 -0.28
C VAL A 71 -1.37 8.47 0.30
N CYS A 72 -1.07 7.53 1.21
CA CYS A 72 0.26 7.39 1.80
C CYS A 72 1.35 7.11 0.76
N TYR A 73 1.05 6.39 -0.31
CA TYR A 73 2.02 6.10 -1.36
C TYR A 73 2.44 7.35 -2.17
N VAL A 74 1.54 8.32 -2.31
CA VAL A 74 1.71 9.46 -3.25
C VAL A 74 1.76 10.81 -2.54
N ALA A 75 0.75 11.12 -1.72
CA ALA A 75 0.59 12.46 -1.18
C ALA A 75 1.36 12.72 0.12
N GLY A 76 1.82 11.65 0.77
CA GLY A 76 2.35 11.74 2.13
C GLY A 76 1.24 11.88 3.19
N THR A 77 1.63 12.00 4.45
CA THR A 77 0.71 12.00 5.60
C THR A 77 0.46 13.36 6.22
N ASP A 78 1.29 14.33 5.92
CA ASP A 78 1.20 15.72 6.40
C ASP A 78 -0.10 16.40 5.97
N LYS A 79 -0.55 16.14 4.74
CA LYS A 79 -1.79 16.67 4.18
C LYS A 79 -3.06 15.98 4.73
N VAL A 80 -2.95 14.84 5.41
CA VAL A 80 -4.11 14.11 5.94
C VAL A 80 -4.73 14.84 7.11
N ALA A 81 -6.00 15.25 6.98
CA ALA A 81 -6.74 16.04 7.97
C ALA A 81 -7.46 15.19 9.03
N GLY A 82 -7.78 13.95 8.71
CA GLY A 82 -8.48 13.03 9.61
C GLY A 82 -8.50 11.62 9.04
N ILE A 83 -8.76 10.63 9.89
CA ILE A 83 -8.82 9.21 9.54
C ILE A 83 -10.08 8.55 10.08
N GLU A 84 -10.46 7.43 9.50
CA GLU A 84 -11.57 6.61 9.97
C GLU A 84 -11.21 5.89 11.28
N ASN A 85 -12.20 5.63 12.14
CA ASN A 85 -11.99 4.96 13.43
C ASN A 85 -11.44 3.53 13.28
N VAL A 86 -11.83 2.81 12.23
CA VAL A 86 -11.31 1.47 11.91
C VAL A 86 -9.79 1.44 11.73
N GLU A 87 -9.20 2.58 11.32
CA GLU A 87 -7.74 2.70 11.21
C GLU A 87 -7.07 2.71 12.59
N LYS A 88 -7.69 3.38 13.56
CA LYS A 88 -7.17 3.43 14.94
C LYS A 88 -7.36 2.13 15.72
N GLN A 89 -8.48 1.44 15.51
CA GLN A 89 -8.81 0.24 16.28
C GLN A 89 -7.98 -0.99 15.91
N GLN A 90 -7.52 -1.07 14.65
CA GLN A 90 -6.83 -2.25 14.13
C GLN A 90 -5.63 -1.82 13.27
N PRO A 91 -4.55 -1.29 13.85
CA PRO A 91 -3.36 -0.89 13.10
C PRO A 91 -2.54 -2.08 12.58
N ALA A 92 -2.60 -3.24 13.26
CA ALA A 92 -1.91 -4.44 12.84
C ALA A 92 -2.34 -4.88 11.43
N GLY A 93 -1.39 -5.32 10.62
CA GLY A 93 -1.65 -5.71 9.24
C GLY A 93 -1.84 -4.54 8.26
N LYS A 94 -1.56 -3.31 8.69
CA LYS A 94 -1.63 -2.10 7.86
C LYS A 94 -0.26 -1.43 7.81
N PRO A 95 0.61 -1.80 6.86
CA PRO A 95 1.99 -1.30 6.78
C PRO A 95 2.09 0.23 6.76
N TYR A 96 1.14 0.91 6.09
CA TYR A 96 1.10 2.37 6.05
C TYR A 96 0.89 3.02 7.42
N LEU A 97 0.18 2.37 8.38
CA LEU A 97 0.05 2.88 9.75
C LEU A 97 1.29 2.56 10.61
N LEU A 98 1.96 1.44 10.34
CA LEU A 98 3.24 1.12 10.99
C LEU A 98 4.33 2.08 10.55
N ALA A 99 4.36 2.44 9.27
CA ALA A 99 5.29 3.43 8.73
C ALA A 99 4.97 4.86 9.21
N HIS A 100 3.70 5.18 9.44
CA HIS A 100 3.19 6.51 9.75
C HIS A 100 2.30 6.52 11.00
N PRO A 101 2.85 6.22 12.19
CA PRO A 101 2.07 6.17 13.43
C PRO A 101 1.47 7.52 13.83
N GLU A 102 1.97 8.63 13.32
CA GLU A 102 1.41 9.98 13.50
C GLU A 102 -0.02 10.11 12.97
N LEU A 103 -0.42 9.28 12.01
CA LEU A 103 -1.80 9.23 11.52
C LEU A 103 -2.81 8.87 12.63
N LEU A 104 -2.39 8.03 13.58
CA LEU A 104 -3.26 7.61 14.69
C LEU A 104 -3.64 8.77 15.63
N ALA A 105 -2.89 9.89 15.61
CA ALA A 105 -3.22 11.09 16.35
C ALA A 105 -4.23 12.01 15.64
N LYS A 106 -4.51 11.79 14.33
CA LYS A 106 -5.43 12.62 13.56
C LYS A 106 -6.88 12.50 14.07
N PRO A 107 -7.75 13.51 13.86
CA PRO A 107 -9.17 13.45 14.19
C PRO A 107 -9.89 12.26 13.55
N VAL A 108 -10.88 11.69 14.24
CA VAL A 108 -11.74 10.65 13.68
C VAL A 108 -12.87 11.29 12.87
N ILE A 109 -12.96 10.93 11.59
CA ILE A 109 -13.92 11.50 10.63
C ILE A 109 -15.10 10.58 10.29
N GLY A 110 -15.20 9.44 10.95
CA GLY A 110 -16.28 8.46 10.75
C GLY A 110 -15.90 7.10 11.29
N PRO A 111 -16.84 6.15 11.33
CA PRO A 111 -16.58 4.80 11.84
C PRO A 111 -15.59 4.02 10.92
N GLY A 112 -15.73 4.14 9.61
CA GLY A 112 -15.03 3.30 8.64
C GLY A 112 -15.57 1.87 8.62
N GLY A 113 -14.99 1.06 7.76
CA GLY A 113 -15.42 -0.31 7.52
C GLY A 113 -16.07 -0.49 6.14
N PRO A 114 -16.13 -1.72 5.62
CA PRO A 114 -16.55 -1.98 4.24
C PRO A 114 -18.01 -1.60 3.95
N ASP A 115 -18.86 -1.61 4.96
CA ASP A 115 -20.30 -1.36 4.82
C ASP A 115 -20.73 -0.06 5.57
N SER A 116 -19.77 0.81 5.96
CA SER A 116 -20.08 2.03 6.72
C SER A 116 -20.45 3.20 5.81
N THR A 117 -21.41 4.00 6.26
CA THR A 117 -21.74 5.28 5.60
C THR A 117 -20.79 6.36 6.11
N PRO A 118 -20.23 7.20 5.23
CA PRO A 118 -19.41 8.34 5.63
C PRO A 118 -20.18 9.32 6.52
N ASP A 119 -19.54 9.83 7.57
CA ASP A 119 -20.11 10.83 8.48
C ASP A 119 -19.88 12.24 7.91
N ALA A 120 -20.91 12.79 7.27
CA ALA A 120 -20.86 14.08 6.59
C ALA A 120 -20.48 15.24 7.53
N GLU A 121 -20.97 15.24 8.78
CA GLU A 121 -20.68 16.31 9.75
C GLU A 121 -19.22 16.26 10.20
N LYS A 122 -18.70 15.08 10.51
CA LYS A 122 -17.29 14.91 10.86
C LYS A 122 -16.34 15.21 9.72
N LEU A 123 -16.71 14.84 8.49
CA LEU A 123 -15.95 15.23 7.29
C LEU A 123 -15.91 16.76 7.16
N ALA A 124 -17.05 17.43 7.27
CA ALA A 124 -17.13 18.88 7.18
C ALA A 124 -16.35 19.58 8.32
N SER A 125 -16.31 19.00 9.52
CA SER A 125 -15.64 19.58 10.69
C SER A 125 -14.14 19.76 10.50
N VAL A 126 -13.48 18.87 9.75
CA VAL A 126 -12.03 18.96 9.46
C VAL A 126 -11.73 19.82 8.25
N LYS A 127 -12.75 20.30 7.53
CA LYS A 127 -12.65 21.23 6.38
C LYS A 127 -11.57 20.81 5.36
N PRO A 128 -11.66 19.64 4.75
CA PRO A 128 -10.71 19.22 3.73
C PRO A 128 -11.00 19.92 2.40
N ASP A 129 -9.98 20.10 1.56
CA ASP A 129 -10.09 20.59 0.19
C ASP A 129 -10.70 19.53 -0.74
N VAL A 130 -10.49 18.24 -0.42
CA VAL A 130 -10.98 17.09 -1.17
C VAL A 130 -11.10 15.86 -0.27
N VAL A 131 -12.07 15.00 -0.59
CA VAL A 131 -12.21 13.66 0.00
C VAL A 131 -12.00 12.60 -1.08
N PHE A 132 -11.01 11.73 -0.90
CA PHE A 132 -10.81 10.55 -1.73
C PHE A 132 -11.62 9.37 -1.17
N VAL A 133 -12.34 8.64 -2.02
CA VAL A 133 -13.27 7.59 -1.59
C VAL A 133 -13.10 6.31 -2.40
N THR A 134 -13.01 5.17 -1.74
CA THR A 134 -12.99 3.83 -2.39
C THR A 134 -14.23 2.99 -2.14
N SER A 135 -15.09 3.37 -1.18
CA SER A 135 -16.30 2.62 -0.79
C SER A 135 -17.53 2.93 -1.62
N LEU A 136 -17.54 4.03 -2.37
CA LEU A 136 -18.67 4.41 -3.21
C LEU A 136 -18.56 3.77 -4.59
N VAL A 137 -19.62 3.07 -5.01
CA VAL A 137 -19.64 2.27 -6.24
C VAL A 137 -20.53 2.85 -7.33
N ASP A 138 -21.35 3.85 -7.02
CA ASP A 138 -22.21 4.53 -7.98
C ASP A 138 -22.14 6.06 -7.86
N ARG A 139 -22.52 6.73 -8.97
CA ARG A 139 -22.46 8.19 -9.10
C ARG A 139 -23.39 8.90 -8.14
N MET A 140 -24.59 8.36 -7.92
CA MET A 140 -25.61 9.00 -7.10
C MET A 140 -25.14 9.14 -5.65
N GLN A 141 -24.58 8.08 -5.07
CA GLN A 141 -24.03 8.09 -3.70
C GLN A 141 -22.90 9.13 -3.57
N ALA A 142 -22.02 9.22 -4.57
CA ALA A 142 -20.92 10.18 -4.56
C ALA A 142 -21.41 11.62 -4.70
N ASP A 143 -22.43 11.86 -5.54
CA ASP A 143 -23.04 13.18 -5.72
C ASP A 143 -23.82 13.61 -4.48
N GLU A 144 -24.54 12.70 -3.82
CA GLU A 144 -25.22 12.97 -2.56
C GLU A 144 -24.26 13.33 -1.43
N LEU A 145 -23.15 12.60 -1.29
CA LEU A 145 -22.15 12.91 -0.28
C LEU A 145 -21.53 14.30 -0.54
N GLN A 146 -21.20 14.60 -1.80
CA GLN A 146 -20.68 15.90 -2.20
C GLN A 146 -21.67 17.02 -1.89
N ALA A 147 -22.95 16.84 -2.22
CA ALA A 147 -24.00 17.82 -1.95
C ALA A 147 -24.22 18.05 -0.44
N LYS A 148 -24.20 16.98 0.36
CA LYS A 148 -24.36 17.05 1.83
C LYS A 148 -23.19 17.75 2.52
N THR A 149 -21.96 17.57 2.03
CA THR A 149 -20.76 18.12 2.67
C THR A 149 -20.31 19.44 2.08
N ASN A 150 -20.72 19.75 0.86
CA ASN A 150 -20.17 20.81 0.02
C ASN A 150 -18.64 20.71 -0.18
N ILE A 151 -18.10 19.49 -0.15
CA ILE A 151 -16.68 19.18 -0.32
C ILE A 151 -16.55 18.35 -1.61
N PRO A 152 -15.55 18.59 -2.46
CA PRO A 152 -15.27 17.76 -3.62
C PRO A 152 -15.02 16.30 -3.22
N ILE A 153 -15.80 15.38 -3.79
CA ILE A 153 -15.68 13.95 -3.57
C ILE A 153 -15.08 13.30 -4.82
N VAL A 154 -13.92 12.70 -4.70
CA VAL A 154 -13.20 12.03 -5.80
C VAL A 154 -13.15 10.54 -5.54
N VAL A 155 -13.82 9.77 -6.38
CA VAL A 155 -13.87 8.32 -6.26
C VAL A 155 -12.61 7.70 -6.86
N LEU A 156 -11.97 6.81 -6.09
CA LEU A 156 -10.83 5.99 -6.47
C LEU A 156 -11.28 4.55 -6.68
N SER A 157 -10.43 3.73 -7.33
CA SER A 157 -10.71 2.32 -7.58
C SER A 157 -9.45 1.47 -7.41
N TYR A 158 -9.63 0.30 -6.80
CA TYR A 158 -8.63 -0.77 -6.77
C TYR A 158 -8.73 -1.70 -7.99
N GLY A 159 -9.72 -1.49 -8.86
CA GLY A 159 -9.99 -2.40 -9.97
C GLY A 159 -10.42 -3.80 -9.51
N THR A 160 -10.13 -4.80 -10.32
CA THR A 160 -10.54 -6.19 -10.08
C THR A 160 -9.47 -6.98 -9.33
N THR A 161 -8.20 -6.77 -9.68
CA THR A 161 -7.06 -7.53 -9.14
C THR A 161 -6.37 -6.83 -7.98
N ALA A 162 -6.57 -5.54 -7.83
CA ALA A 162 -5.96 -4.64 -6.86
C ALA A 162 -4.43 -4.51 -7.01
N VAL A 163 -3.72 -5.61 -7.26
CA VAL A 163 -2.26 -5.61 -7.49
C VAL A 163 -2.02 -5.60 -8.99
N PHE A 164 -1.19 -4.67 -9.45
CA PHE A 164 -0.85 -4.48 -10.88
C PHE A 164 -2.07 -4.16 -11.77
N ASP A 165 -3.06 -3.45 -11.21
CA ASP A 165 -4.31 -3.09 -11.88
C ASP A 165 -4.24 -1.65 -12.43
N GLU A 166 -4.63 -1.45 -13.69
CA GLU A 166 -4.62 -0.12 -14.32
C GLU A 166 -5.53 0.90 -13.61
N ASN A 167 -6.59 0.47 -12.93
CA ASN A 167 -7.43 1.37 -12.15
C ASN A 167 -6.71 1.87 -10.89
N VAL A 168 -5.83 1.05 -10.30
CA VAL A 168 -4.93 1.52 -9.22
C VAL A 168 -4.00 2.59 -9.75
N TYR A 169 -3.38 2.38 -10.91
CA TYR A 169 -2.48 3.37 -11.51
C TYR A 169 -3.19 4.69 -11.81
N ARG A 170 -4.41 4.62 -12.36
CA ARG A 170 -5.24 5.81 -12.59
C ARG A 170 -5.62 6.51 -11.27
N SER A 171 -5.94 5.76 -10.22
CA SER A 171 -6.22 6.30 -8.89
C SER A 171 -5.00 7.01 -8.29
N LEU A 172 -3.80 6.44 -8.42
CA LEU A 172 -2.54 7.07 -7.99
C LEU A 172 -2.26 8.36 -8.78
N GLN A 173 -2.50 8.36 -10.11
CA GLN A 173 -2.40 9.57 -10.94
C GLN A 173 -3.36 10.66 -10.50
N LEU A 174 -4.62 10.31 -10.18
CA LEU A 174 -5.60 11.28 -9.66
C LEU A 174 -5.14 11.91 -8.34
N ILE A 175 -4.64 11.08 -7.41
CA ILE A 175 -4.09 11.58 -6.15
C ILE A 175 -2.92 12.53 -6.42
N GLY A 176 -1.95 12.12 -7.25
CA GLY A 176 -0.79 12.93 -7.59
C GLY A 176 -1.21 14.28 -8.16
N LYS A 177 -2.04 14.29 -9.19
CA LYS A 177 -2.55 15.51 -9.85
C LYS A 177 -3.24 16.46 -8.87
N ILE A 178 -4.13 15.93 -8.02
CA ILE A 178 -4.92 16.76 -7.10
C ILE A 178 -4.06 17.31 -5.97
N THR A 179 -3.06 16.56 -5.51
CA THR A 179 -2.20 16.97 -4.39
C THR A 179 -0.89 17.66 -4.81
N GLY A 180 -0.66 17.81 -6.13
CA GLY A 180 0.57 18.40 -6.68
C GLY A 180 1.79 17.46 -6.56
N ASN A 181 1.56 16.15 -6.49
CA ASN A 181 2.60 15.10 -6.37
C ASN A 181 2.65 14.20 -7.63
N ASP A 182 2.49 14.79 -8.83
CA ASP A 182 2.46 14.04 -10.09
C ASP A 182 3.73 13.22 -10.33
N GLU A 183 4.89 13.78 -10.00
CA GLU A 183 6.19 13.10 -10.12
C GLU A 183 6.21 11.84 -9.25
N ARG A 184 5.83 11.97 -7.97
CA ARG A 184 5.76 10.84 -7.05
C ARG A 184 4.77 9.77 -7.51
N ALA A 185 3.61 10.16 -8.01
CA ALA A 185 2.65 9.21 -8.58
C ALA A 185 3.26 8.45 -9.77
N GLY A 186 3.99 9.14 -10.65
CA GLY A 186 4.72 8.53 -11.76
C GLY A 186 5.77 7.53 -11.29
N GLU A 187 6.59 7.89 -10.29
CA GLU A 187 7.60 6.99 -9.68
C GLU A 187 6.96 5.73 -9.08
N VAL A 188 5.87 5.88 -8.31
CA VAL A 188 5.17 4.76 -7.70
C VAL A 188 4.63 3.81 -8.77
N ILE A 189 3.98 4.33 -9.81
CA ILE A 189 3.45 3.53 -10.90
C ILE A 189 4.57 2.80 -11.65
N ALA A 190 5.67 3.49 -11.95
CA ALA A 190 6.83 2.90 -12.61
C ALA A 190 7.44 1.78 -11.76
N TYR A 191 7.56 1.98 -10.45
CA TYR A 191 8.05 0.97 -9.50
C TYR A 191 7.16 -0.28 -9.49
N LEU A 192 5.84 -0.11 -9.39
CA LEU A 192 4.88 -1.22 -9.41
C LEU A 192 4.96 -2.00 -10.73
N LYS A 193 5.04 -1.32 -11.88
CA LYS A 193 5.21 -1.95 -13.20
C LYS A 193 6.55 -2.68 -13.32
N ASN A 194 7.62 -2.13 -12.78
CA ASN A 194 8.93 -2.77 -12.74
C ASN A 194 8.92 -4.05 -11.89
N CYS A 195 8.27 -4.05 -10.72
CA CYS A 195 8.07 -5.25 -9.91
C CYS A 195 7.30 -6.33 -10.70
N GLN A 196 6.20 -5.95 -11.35
CA GLN A 196 5.43 -6.87 -12.18
C GLN A 196 6.28 -7.48 -13.30
N GLN A 197 7.04 -6.66 -14.01
CA GLN A 197 7.90 -7.10 -15.10
C GLN A 197 9.03 -8.01 -14.62
N ASP A 198 9.68 -7.70 -13.49
CA ASP A 198 10.73 -8.53 -12.90
C ASP A 198 10.19 -9.91 -12.51
N LEU A 199 9.09 -9.96 -11.75
CA LEU A 199 8.43 -11.19 -11.32
C LEU A 199 8.04 -12.07 -12.52
N ASN A 200 7.39 -11.49 -13.53
CA ASN A 200 7.01 -12.20 -14.75
C ASN A 200 8.24 -12.69 -15.54
N THR A 201 9.26 -11.86 -15.70
CA THR A 201 10.44 -12.20 -16.50
C THR A 201 11.22 -13.38 -15.91
N ARG A 202 11.24 -13.52 -14.59
CA ARG A 202 11.90 -14.64 -13.89
C ARG A 202 11.24 -16.00 -14.18
N THR A 203 9.96 -16.02 -14.53
CA THR A 203 9.16 -17.27 -14.52
C THR A 203 8.37 -17.56 -15.79
N LYS A 204 8.19 -16.59 -16.69
CA LYS A 204 7.36 -16.71 -17.92
C LYS A 204 7.79 -17.83 -18.88
N ASP A 205 9.04 -18.23 -18.81
CA ASP A 205 9.61 -19.28 -19.68
C ASP A 205 9.56 -20.68 -19.05
N ILE A 206 9.03 -20.85 -17.83
CA ILE A 206 8.90 -22.13 -17.17
C ILE A 206 7.71 -22.91 -17.77
N PRO A 207 7.95 -24.10 -18.38
CA PRO A 207 6.87 -24.90 -18.94
C PRO A 207 5.84 -25.32 -17.88
N GLU A 208 4.57 -25.41 -18.23
CA GLU A 208 3.49 -25.84 -17.31
C GLU A 208 3.77 -27.19 -16.64
N THR A 209 4.40 -28.12 -17.39
CA THR A 209 4.76 -29.46 -16.89
C THR A 209 5.82 -29.44 -15.78
N GLN A 210 6.57 -28.35 -15.66
CA GLN A 210 7.61 -28.17 -14.65
C GLN A 210 7.14 -27.32 -13.45
N LYS A 211 5.93 -26.74 -13.53
CA LYS A 211 5.37 -25.94 -12.46
C LYS A 211 4.75 -26.84 -11.39
N PRO A 212 5.18 -26.75 -10.13
CA PRO A 212 4.53 -27.46 -9.04
C PRO A 212 3.10 -26.94 -8.85
N LYS A 213 2.19 -27.81 -8.42
CA LYS A 213 0.84 -27.43 -8.00
C LYS A 213 0.94 -26.66 -6.68
N VAL A 214 0.41 -25.44 -6.65
CA VAL A 214 0.43 -24.61 -5.44
C VAL A 214 -0.97 -24.27 -4.97
N TYR A 215 -1.11 -24.10 -3.67
CA TYR A 215 -2.34 -23.69 -3.02
C TYR A 215 -2.03 -22.63 -1.96
N VAL A 216 -2.92 -21.65 -1.80
CA VAL A 216 -2.92 -20.74 -0.66
C VAL A 216 -4.21 -20.92 0.12
N GLY A 217 -4.09 -21.12 1.43
CA GLY A 217 -5.25 -21.29 2.33
C GLY A 217 -5.28 -20.27 3.45
N ALA A 218 -6.37 -20.29 4.19
CA ALA A 218 -6.62 -19.44 5.35
C ALA A 218 -6.70 -17.93 5.04
N LEU A 219 -7.05 -17.57 3.79
CA LEU A 219 -7.19 -16.17 3.38
C LEU A 219 -8.36 -15.50 4.11
N GLY A 220 -8.13 -14.27 4.58
CA GLY A 220 -9.16 -13.45 5.22
C GLY A 220 -10.23 -12.96 4.23
N MET A 221 -11.51 -13.10 4.60
CA MET A 221 -12.70 -12.59 3.90
C MET A 221 -13.71 -12.11 4.93
N LYS A 222 -13.88 -10.81 5.16
CA LYS A 222 -14.77 -10.31 6.24
C LYS A 222 -14.54 -11.07 7.57
N GLY A 223 -13.27 -11.33 7.92
CA GLY A 223 -12.84 -12.11 9.07
C GLY A 223 -11.78 -13.17 8.73
N THR A 224 -11.33 -13.90 9.74
CA THR A 224 -10.35 -14.99 9.61
C THR A 224 -11.04 -16.32 9.28
N HIS A 225 -10.40 -17.14 8.44
CA HIS A 225 -10.93 -18.42 7.99
C HIS A 225 -9.86 -19.52 8.09
N GLY A 226 -10.30 -20.78 8.02
CA GLY A 226 -9.45 -21.97 7.98
C GLY A 226 -8.84 -22.21 6.59
N ILE A 227 -8.22 -23.40 6.46
CA ILE A 227 -7.49 -23.80 5.25
C ILE A 227 -8.37 -23.79 3.99
N GLU A 228 -9.69 -23.91 4.12
CA GLU A 228 -10.67 -23.96 3.04
C GLU A 228 -10.88 -22.59 2.34
N SER A 229 -10.50 -21.49 3.00
CA SER A 229 -10.59 -20.15 2.41
C SER A 229 -9.41 -19.89 1.50
N THR A 230 -9.69 -19.64 0.22
CA THR A 230 -8.68 -19.50 -0.82
C THR A 230 -9.08 -18.46 -1.87
N ARG A 231 -8.30 -18.33 -2.94
CA ARG A 231 -8.56 -17.35 -4.01
C ARG A 231 -8.15 -17.89 -5.38
N GLY A 232 -9.07 -17.84 -6.33
CA GLY A 232 -8.75 -18.00 -7.75
C GLY A 232 -8.12 -16.71 -8.30
N GLN A 233 -7.19 -16.85 -9.23
CA GLN A 233 -6.37 -15.76 -9.75
C GLN A 233 -5.69 -14.97 -8.62
N TYR A 234 -5.04 -15.71 -7.69
CA TYR A 234 -4.36 -15.13 -6.54
C TYR A 234 -3.17 -14.27 -6.99
N ALA A 235 -3.23 -12.96 -6.74
CA ALA A 235 -2.31 -12.00 -7.34
C ALA A 235 -0.81 -12.32 -7.16
N PRO A 236 -0.32 -12.74 -5.96
CA PRO A 236 1.08 -13.16 -5.82
C PRO A 236 1.46 -14.34 -6.71
N PHE A 237 0.56 -15.31 -6.94
CA PHE A 237 0.83 -16.46 -7.81
C PHE A 237 0.73 -16.10 -9.29
N VAL A 238 -0.23 -15.26 -9.68
CA VAL A 238 -0.35 -14.74 -11.04
C VAL A 238 0.93 -13.99 -11.45
N ALA A 239 1.47 -13.16 -10.56
CA ALA A 239 2.66 -12.36 -10.83
C ALA A 239 3.90 -13.19 -11.18
N ILE A 240 4.01 -14.41 -10.66
CA ILE A 240 5.12 -15.34 -10.88
C ILE A 240 4.74 -16.54 -11.75
N ASN A 241 3.63 -16.48 -12.49
CA ASN A 241 3.15 -17.55 -13.36
C ASN A 241 3.06 -18.93 -12.68
N ALA A 242 2.71 -18.96 -11.36
CA ALA A 242 2.58 -20.21 -10.62
C ALA A 242 1.28 -20.94 -10.98
N ARG A 243 1.32 -22.28 -10.88
CA ARG A 243 0.16 -23.15 -11.12
C ARG A 243 -0.71 -23.23 -9.88
N ASN A 244 -1.63 -22.27 -9.70
CA ASN A 244 -2.59 -22.28 -8.62
C ASN A 244 -3.69 -23.31 -8.89
N VAL A 245 -3.83 -24.35 -8.05
CA VAL A 245 -4.85 -25.41 -8.23
C VAL A 245 -6.28 -24.87 -8.18
N VAL A 246 -6.51 -23.74 -7.52
CA VAL A 246 -7.83 -23.12 -7.42
C VAL A 246 -8.32 -22.61 -8.78
N ASP A 247 -7.41 -22.24 -9.69
CA ASP A 247 -7.74 -21.70 -11.01
C ASP A 247 -8.45 -22.74 -11.91
N GLU A 248 -8.30 -24.06 -11.60
CA GLU A 248 -9.05 -25.14 -12.26
C GLU A 248 -10.57 -25.02 -12.04
N THR A 249 -11.02 -24.26 -11.04
CA THR A 249 -12.46 -24.01 -10.81
C THR A 249 -13.07 -23.01 -11.78
N GLY A 250 -12.24 -22.25 -12.52
CA GLY A 250 -12.68 -21.13 -13.35
C GLY A 250 -13.17 -19.91 -12.55
N LYS A 251 -13.13 -19.96 -11.22
CA LYS A 251 -13.56 -18.86 -10.34
C LYS A 251 -12.42 -17.86 -10.15
N THR A 252 -12.77 -16.59 -10.09
CA THR A 252 -11.86 -15.49 -9.74
C THR A 252 -12.24 -14.92 -8.37
N GLY A 253 -11.26 -14.37 -7.63
CA GLY A 253 -11.51 -13.82 -6.31
C GLY A 253 -11.62 -14.87 -5.22
N SER A 254 -12.21 -14.47 -4.10
CA SER A 254 -12.31 -15.32 -2.90
C SER A 254 -13.23 -16.51 -3.10
N VAL A 255 -12.80 -17.69 -2.68
CA VAL A 255 -13.51 -18.97 -2.83
C VAL A 255 -13.40 -19.76 -1.53
N MET A 256 -14.51 -20.35 -1.10
CA MET A 256 -14.49 -21.44 -0.12
C MET A 256 -14.52 -22.77 -0.86
N ILE A 257 -13.63 -23.67 -0.50
CA ILE A 257 -13.55 -25.02 -1.08
C ILE A 257 -13.84 -26.10 -0.03
N ASP A 258 -14.29 -27.25 -0.48
CA ASP A 258 -14.42 -28.45 0.36
C ASP A 258 -13.04 -29.11 0.57
N ARG A 259 -12.84 -29.72 1.74
CA ARG A 259 -11.60 -30.47 2.07
C ARG A 259 -11.30 -31.57 1.10
N GLU A 260 -12.34 -32.26 0.63
CA GLU A 260 -12.24 -33.31 -0.37
C GLU A 260 -11.62 -32.78 -1.67
N LYS A 261 -12.00 -31.58 -2.07
CA LYS A 261 -11.42 -30.94 -3.26
C LYS A 261 -9.91 -30.67 -3.06
N LEU A 262 -9.50 -30.23 -1.87
CA LEU A 262 -8.09 -30.01 -1.55
C LEU A 262 -7.29 -31.34 -1.56
N LEU A 263 -7.88 -32.44 -1.06
CA LEU A 263 -7.28 -33.77 -1.14
C LEU A 263 -7.14 -34.27 -2.59
N ILE A 264 -8.15 -34.03 -3.44
CA ILE A 264 -8.10 -34.38 -4.87
C ILE A 264 -7.01 -33.60 -5.61
N TRP A 265 -6.88 -32.32 -5.35
CA TRP A 265 -5.82 -31.50 -5.94
C TRP A 265 -4.43 -31.93 -5.47
N ASP A 266 -4.31 -32.27 -4.20
CA ASP A 266 -3.07 -32.66 -3.50
C ASP A 266 -1.88 -31.81 -3.94
N PRO A 267 -1.86 -30.50 -3.55
CA PRO A 267 -0.83 -29.57 -3.98
C PRO A 267 0.56 -29.94 -3.48
N ASP A 268 1.56 -29.64 -4.31
CA ASP A 268 2.97 -29.88 -3.94
C ASP A 268 3.47 -28.89 -2.87
N ILE A 269 2.90 -27.69 -2.85
CA ILE A 269 3.26 -26.61 -1.91
C ILE A 269 1.97 -25.95 -1.44
N ILE A 270 1.90 -25.67 -0.13
CA ILE A 270 0.79 -24.93 0.47
C ILE A 270 1.36 -23.70 1.17
N PHE A 271 0.76 -22.54 0.86
CA PHE A 271 0.95 -21.31 1.63
C PHE A 271 -0.24 -21.12 2.58
N ILE A 272 0.02 -20.67 3.79
CA ILE A 272 -1.00 -20.31 4.78
C ILE A 272 -0.89 -18.83 5.07
N ASP A 273 -1.99 -18.11 4.88
CA ASP A 273 -2.11 -16.74 5.34
C ASP A 273 -2.05 -16.71 6.88
N ALA A 274 -1.10 -15.94 7.41
CA ALA A 274 -0.80 -15.97 8.83
C ALA A 274 -1.95 -15.46 9.71
N ALA A 275 -2.87 -14.66 9.17
CA ALA A 275 -4.07 -14.24 9.90
C ALA A 275 -4.98 -15.41 10.27
N GLY A 276 -5.03 -16.45 9.42
CA GLY A 276 -5.82 -17.65 9.66
C GLY A 276 -5.02 -18.83 10.25
N LEU A 277 -3.71 -18.70 10.42
CA LEU A 277 -2.83 -19.80 10.86
C LEU A 277 -3.30 -20.45 12.16
N LYS A 278 -3.74 -19.67 13.13
CA LYS A 278 -4.26 -20.19 14.39
C LYS A 278 -5.45 -21.13 14.20
N LEU A 279 -6.38 -20.79 13.31
CA LEU A 279 -7.53 -21.66 13.00
C LEU A 279 -7.07 -22.96 12.32
N VAL A 280 -6.09 -22.89 11.45
CA VAL A 280 -5.50 -24.07 10.80
C VAL A 280 -4.82 -24.97 11.83
N GLN A 281 -4.07 -24.42 12.79
CA GLN A 281 -3.43 -25.18 13.87
C GLN A 281 -4.44 -25.82 14.83
N GLU A 282 -5.52 -25.11 15.18
CA GLU A 282 -6.61 -25.64 16.00
C GLU A 282 -7.35 -26.77 15.28
N ASP A 283 -7.56 -26.64 13.99
CA ASP A 283 -8.16 -27.67 13.16
C ASP A 283 -7.25 -28.89 12.97
N TYR A 284 -5.95 -28.68 12.78
CA TYR A 284 -4.96 -29.76 12.74
C TYR A 284 -5.01 -30.62 13.99
N LYS A 285 -5.13 -30.03 15.19
CA LYS A 285 -5.24 -30.78 16.45
C LYS A 285 -6.49 -31.67 16.49
N LYS A 286 -7.58 -31.24 15.84
CA LYS A 286 -8.86 -31.98 15.80
C LYS A 286 -8.89 -33.03 14.68
N ASN A 287 -8.26 -32.72 13.56
CA ASN A 287 -8.33 -33.48 12.31
C ASN A 287 -6.93 -33.81 11.72
N PRO A 288 -5.97 -34.35 12.49
CA PRO A 288 -4.59 -34.53 12.03
C PRO A 288 -4.49 -35.41 10.79
N GLN A 289 -5.39 -36.40 10.64
CA GLN A 289 -5.39 -37.33 9.51
C GLN A 289 -5.65 -36.62 8.17
N PHE A 290 -6.55 -35.61 8.14
CA PHE A 290 -6.78 -34.82 6.96
C PHE A 290 -5.48 -34.14 6.49
N TYR A 291 -4.80 -33.45 7.40
CA TYR A 291 -3.56 -32.75 7.06
C TYR A 291 -2.44 -33.71 6.65
N HIS A 292 -2.30 -34.86 7.35
CA HIS A 292 -1.32 -35.87 6.99
C HIS A 292 -1.62 -36.54 5.64
N SER A 293 -2.84 -36.45 5.12
CA SER A 293 -3.16 -36.93 3.78
C SER A 293 -2.67 -36.01 2.67
N LEU A 294 -2.36 -34.73 2.98
CA LEU A 294 -1.83 -33.76 2.02
C LEU A 294 -0.31 -33.95 1.82
N LYS A 295 0.12 -34.10 0.56
CA LYS A 295 1.54 -34.26 0.20
C LYS A 295 2.40 -33.15 0.74
N ALA A 296 1.99 -31.89 0.56
CA ALA A 296 2.73 -30.73 1.02
C ALA A 296 3.00 -30.76 2.54
N VAL A 297 2.06 -31.26 3.35
CA VAL A 297 2.22 -31.39 4.81
C VAL A 297 3.21 -32.51 5.15
N ARG A 298 3.07 -33.69 4.53
CA ARG A 298 3.98 -34.83 4.76
C ARG A 298 5.44 -34.51 4.39
N GLU A 299 5.63 -33.73 3.32
CA GLU A 299 6.95 -33.33 2.82
C GLU A 299 7.51 -32.07 3.49
N GLY A 300 6.77 -31.48 4.45
CA GLY A 300 7.15 -30.25 5.13
C GLY A 300 7.26 -29.06 4.16
N ARG A 301 6.38 -29.01 3.13
CA ARG A 301 6.31 -27.94 2.14
C ARG A 301 5.11 -27.01 2.42
N LEU A 302 4.95 -26.67 3.70
CA LEU A 302 3.97 -25.72 4.19
C LEU A 302 4.66 -24.44 4.60
N TYR A 303 4.18 -23.30 4.12
CA TYR A 303 4.84 -22.00 4.30
C TYR A 303 3.86 -20.94 4.78
N GLY A 304 4.28 -20.08 5.71
CA GLY A 304 3.52 -18.92 6.16
C GLY A 304 3.83 -17.71 5.31
N GLN A 305 2.82 -16.94 4.99
CA GLN A 305 2.97 -15.65 4.32
C GLN A 305 2.33 -14.54 5.15
N ILE A 306 2.73 -13.30 4.90
CA ILE A 306 2.17 -12.14 5.60
C ILE A 306 0.78 -11.83 5.04
N PRO A 307 -0.23 -11.59 5.89
CA PRO A 307 -1.56 -11.24 5.39
C PRO A 307 -1.55 -9.87 4.71
N PHE A 308 -2.03 -9.80 3.49
CA PHE A 308 -2.13 -8.53 2.79
C PHE A 308 -3.55 -7.98 2.66
N ASN A 309 -4.57 -8.73 3.10
CA ASN A 309 -5.95 -8.27 3.01
C ASN A 309 -6.44 -7.71 4.36
N TYR A 310 -5.99 -6.49 4.68
CA TYR A 310 -6.43 -5.73 5.85
C TYR A 310 -6.98 -4.37 5.43
N TYR A 311 -8.30 -4.22 5.56
CA TYR A 311 -9.02 -3.05 5.07
C TYR A 311 -8.67 -2.73 3.61
N SER A 312 -9.00 -3.68 2.72
CA SER A 312 -8.55 -3.83 1.33
C SER A 312 -7.09 -4.32 1.19
N THR A 313 -6.63 -4.48 -0.04
CA THR A 313 -5.35 -5.05 -0.40
C THR A 313 -4.18 -4.13 -0.07
N ASN A 314 -3.28 -4.55 0.81
CA ASN A 314 -1.94 -3.97 0.96
C ASN A 314 -1.10 -4.36 -0.26
N ILE A 315 -0.99 -3.46 -1.24
CA ILE A 315 -0.30 -3.72 -2.51
C ILE A 315 1.18 -4.00 -2.27
N ASP A 316 1.79 -3.26 -1.36
CA ASP A 316 3.16 -3.46 -0.89
C ASP A 316 3.41 -4.89 -0.39
N THR A 317 2.59 -5.36 0.55
CA THR A 317 2.69 -6.71 1.14
C THR A 317 2.40 -7.80 0.09
N ALA A 318 1.41 -7.61 -0.77
CA ALA A 318 1.09 -8.58 -1.82
C ALA A 318 2.25 -8.76 -2.82
N ILE A 319 2.99 -7.69 -3.12
CA ILE A 319 4.20 -7.78 -3.97
C ILE A 319 5.32 -8.48 -3.20
N ALA A 320 5.52 -8.20 -1.91
CA ALA A 320 6.50 -8.90 -1.07
C ALA A 320 6.19 -10.40 -0.99
N ASP A 321 4.92 -10.78 -0.81
CA ASP A 321 4.46 -12.18 -0.86
C ASP A 321 4.73 -12.84 -2.22
N ALA A 322 4.61 -12.09 -3.33
CA ALA A 322 4.93 -12.63 -4.65
C ALA A 322 6.42 -12.98 -4.79
N TYR A 323 7.33 -12.13 -4.31
CA TYR A 323 8.76 -12.42 -4.28
C TYR A 323 9.08 -13.61 -3.36
N TYR A 324 8.44 -13.68 -2.19
CA TYR A 324 8.60 -14.81 -1.29
C TYR A 324 8.08 -16.13 -1.90
N ALA A 325 6.88 -16.10 -2.47
CA ALA A 325 6.32 -17.26 -3.17
C ALA A 325 7.23 -17.71 -4.31
N GLY A 326 7.76 -16.76 -5.09
CA GLY A 326 8.75 -17.03 -6.14
C GLY A 326 9.99 -17.74 -5.60
N LYS A 327 10.55 -17.28 -4.48
CA LYS A 327 11.71 -17.91 -3.81
C LYS A 327 11.43 -19.34 -3.35
N VAL A 328 10.22 -19.61 -2.88
CA VAL A 328 9.80 -20.94 -2.41
C VAL A 328 9.53 -21.89 -3.59
N ILE A 329 8.81 -21.41 -4.61
CA ILE A 329 8.34 -22.24 -5.73
C ILE A 329 9.45 -22.47 -6.76
N TYR A 330 10.24 -21.43 -7.05
CA TYR A 330 11.27 -21.41 -8.10
C TYR A 330 12.62 -20.92 -7.55
N PRO A 331 13.25 -21.61 -6.59
CA PRO A 331 14.40 -21.12 -5.82
C PRO A 331 15.58 -20.67 -6.71
N GLU A 332 15.84 -21.36 -7.83
CA GLU A 332 16.92 -20.99 -8.74
C GLU A 332 16.66 -19.68 -9.50
N ARG A 333 15.36 -19.37 -9.77
CA ARG A 333 14.97 -18.13 -10.46
C ARG A 333 15.00 -16.91 -9.53
N PHE A 334 14.96 -17.14 -8.23
CA PHE A 334 14.96 -16.12 -7.18
C PHE A 334 16.16 -16.25 -6.23
N LYS A 335 17.26 -16.87 -6.68
CA LYS A 335 18.44 -17.10 -5.82
C LYS A 335 19.05 -15.81 -5.26
N ASP A 336 18.95 -14.72 -6.01
CA ASP A 336 19.40 -13.37 -5.68
C ASP A 336 18.47 -12.62 -4.73
N ILE A 337 17.28 -13.17 -4.41
CA ILE A 337 16.28 -12.52 -3.56
C ILE A 337 16.41 -13.07 -2.13
N ASP A 338 16.58 -12.16 -1.17
CA ASP A 338 16.22 -12.34 0.23
C ASP A 338 14.81 -11.76 0.44
N PRO A 339 13.80 -12.56 0.79
CA PRO A 339 12.43 -12.09 0.87
C PRO A 339 12.17 -11.01 1.91
N ALA A 340 12.88 -11.05 3.06
CA ALA A 340 12.72 -10.06 4.11
C ALA A 340 13.31 -8.71 3.69
N GLN A 341 14.51 -8.72 3.11
CA GLN A 341 15.13 -7.50 2.58
C GLN A 341 14.32 -6.93 1.40
N LYS A 342 13.78 -7.79 0.54
CA LYS A 342 12.93 -7.35 -0.58
C LYS A 342 11.62 -6.73 -0.10
N ALA A 343 11.01 -7.27 0.96
CA ALA A 343 9.84 -6.68 1.58
C ALA A 343 10.15 -5.28 2.15
N ASP A 344 11.27 -5.12 2.85
CA ASP A 344 11.69 -3.83 3.38
C ASP A 344 12.04 -2.81 2.28
N GLU A 345 12.65 -3.25 1.16
CA GLU A 345 12.85 -2.40 -0.02
C GLU A 345 11.52 -1.86 -0.56
N ILE A 346 10.51 -2.73 -0.68
CA ILE A 346 9.17 -2.37 -1.15
C ILE A 346 8.48 -1.39 -0.20
N TYR A 347 8.49 -1.68 1.10
CA TYR A 347 7.92 -0.80 2.12
C TYR A 347 8.65 0.55 2.18
N GLN A 348 9.98 0.53 2.15
CA GLN A 348 10.79 1.75 2.12
C GLN A 348 10.46 2.63 0.92
N PHE A 349 10.31 2.03 -0.26
CA PHE A 349 9.97 2.79 -1.45
C PHE A 349 8.55 3.36 -1.40
N LEU A 350 7.56 2.55 -1.05
CA LEU A 350 6.14 2.96 -1.10
C LEU A 350 5.72 3.81 0.11
N LEU A 351 6.30 3.56 1.29
CA LEU A 351 5.87 4.14 2.56
C LEU A 351 6.95 4.99 3.25
N GLY A 352 8.18 5.03 2.71
CA GLY A 352 9.28 5.79 3.28
C GLY A 352 9.96 5.15 4.50
N ARG A 353 9.51 3.96 4.95
CA ARG A 353 10.10 3.22 6.08
C ARG A 353 10.02 1.70 5.88
N PRO A 354 11.08 0.94 6.29
CA PRO A 354 11.01 -0.50 6.36
C PRO A 354 10.13 -0.91 7.54
N VAL A 355 9.21 -1.85 7.34
CA VAL A 355 8.28 -2.32 8.39
C VAL A 355 8.14 -3.84 8.42
N TYR A 356 8.98 -4.57 7.67
CA TYR A 356 8.90 -6.03 7.63
C TYR A 356 9.11 -6.67 9.00
N GLU A 357 10.07 -6.19 9.79
CA GLU A 357 10.33 -6.72 11.13
C GLU A 357 9.09 -6.66 12.01
N GLN A 358 8.36 -5.55 12.02
CA GLN A 358 7.13 -5.43 12.80
C GLN A 358 6.02 -6.32 12.24
N MET A 359 5.84 -6.38 10.91
CA MET A 359 4.90 -7.30 10.27
C MET A 359 5.23 -8.76 10.58
N ALA A 360 6.51 -9.13 10.58
CA ALA A 360 6.97 -10.47 10.93
C ALA A 360 6.75 -10.79 12.41
N LYS A 361 6.90 -9.83 13.30
CA LYS A 361 6.60 -9.97 14.73
C LYS A 361 5.10 -10.21 14.96
N ASP A 362 4.25 -9.49 14.25
CA ASP A 362 2.80 -9.59 14.39
C ASP A 362 2.23 -10.88 13.77
N PHE A 363 2.81 -11.37 12.67
CA PHE A 363 2.27 -12.45 11.84
C PHE A 363 3.22 -13.63 11.64
N GLY A 364 4.40 -13.62 12.24
CA GLY A 364 5.36 -14.74 12.16
C GLY A 364 6.30 -14.69 10.95
N GLY A 365 6.13 -13.76 10.01
CA GLY A 365 7.03 -13.55 8.88
C GLY A 365 7.05 -14.68 7.84
N PHE A 366 7.97 -14.59 6.90
CA PHE A 366 8.19 -15.58 5.84
C PHE A 366 8.96 -16.78 6.36
N LYS A 367 8.28 -17.91 6.57
CA LYS A 367 8.89 -19.13 7.15
C LYS A 367 8.16 -20.40 6.75
N LYS A 368 8.85 -21.53 6.90
CA LYS A 368 8.18 -22.83 6.94
C LYS A 368 7.30 -22.94 8.19
N ILE A 369 6.16 -23.60 8.02
CA ILE A 369 5.22 -23.88 9.11
C ILE A 369 5.32 -25.35 9.48
N ASP A 370 5.39 -25.62 10.78
CA ASP A 370 5.15 -26.93 11.37
C ASP A 370 3.83 -26.85 12.15
N LEU A 371 2.78 -27.51 11.68
CA LEU A 371 1.47 -27.46 12.34
C LEU A 371 1.45 -28.11 13.72
N ALA A 372 2.40 -28.99 13.98
CA ALA A 372 2.55 -29.65 15.28
C ALA A 372 3.21 -28.75 16.33
N ARG A 373 3.87 -27.68 15.91
CA ARG A 373 4.54 -26.71 16.77
C ARG A 373 3.82 -25.35 16.70
N PRO A 374 3.52 -24.71 17.86
CA PRO A 374 2.86 -23.42 17.89
C PRO A 374 3.73 -22.27 17.33
#